data_94826ae4b192821ff075f8d60c1c006f
#
_entry.id   94826ae4b192821ff075f8d60c1c006f
#
_cell.length_a   1.000
_cell.length_b   1.000
_cell.length_c   1.000
_cell.angle_alpha   90.00
_cell.angle_beta   90.00
_cell.angle_gamma   90.00
#
_symmetry.space_group_name_H-M   'P 1'
#
loop_
_entity.id
_entity.type
_entity.pdbx_description
1 polymer ?
#
loop_
_entity_poly.entity_id
_entity_poly.type
_entity_poly.pdbx_seq_one_letter_code
_entity_poly.pdbx_strand_id
1 'polypeptide(L)'
;MGSGEVDGICVNVGVQNGATTGMQAAPFGGSVRCVCKTGGGHSLVAGGDGGAGGNAGMLALGAAGGAGGIGGDGGTLTAGGIGGAGGAGGNAGMFFGSGGAGGAGGFGRTTGGIGGTGGNAGLLNGSGGAGGAGGAAITGPGGTGGAGGIPGLIGNGGNGGDGGASVTGTGGNGGAGGNGVQIGNGGNGGSGGTGAAAGKAGLGGLGGQLIGLDGSNAPVSTSVHTLQQAALNVVNEPFQTLTGRPLIGNGANGTPGTGAAGGAGGWLFGNGGNGGHGATNTPATATGGAGGAGGVLFGSGGNGGTRGGATGGVGVRGAGGGGGG
;
A
#
# COMPACT_ATOMS: atom_id res chain seq x y z
N MET A 1 17.62 -18.09 -27.67
CA MET A 1 16.70 -17.05 -28.15
C MET A 1 16.59 -16.03 -27.03
N GLY A 2 17.15 -14.83 -27.27
CA GLY A 2 17.29 -13.82 -26.22
C GLY A 2 15.97 -13.17 -25.88
N SER A 3 15.68 -13.06 -24.56
CA SER A 3 14.60 -12.24 -24.02
C SER A 3 15.00 -10.78 -24.20
N GLY A 4 14.47 -10.12 -25.20
CA GLY A 4 14.65 -8.68 -25.39
C GLY A 4 13.80 -7.95 -24.35
N GLU A 5 14.47 -7.30 -23.41
CA GLU A 5 13.89 -6.30 -22.53
C GLU A 5 13.64 -5.05 -23.38
N VAL A 6 12.38 -4.69 -23.58
CA VAL A 6 12.04 -3.44 -24.27
C VAL A 6 11.79 -2.40 -23.20
N ASP A 7 12.81 -1.59 -22.90
CA ASP A 7 12.67 -0.37 -22.14
C ASP A 7 11.77 0.61 -22.91
N GLY A 8 10.52 0.72 -22.48
CA GLY A 8 9.60 1.73 -22.97
C GLY A 8 10.01 3.11 -22.46
N ILE A 9 10.55 3.95 -23.33
CA ILE A 9 10.86 5.34 -23.03
C ILE A 9 9.55 6.09 -22.77
N CYS A 10 9.26 6.40 -21.50
CA CYS A 10 8.20 7.35 -21.18
C CYS A 10 8.68 8.76 -21.54
N VAL A 11 8.19 9.32 -22.63
CA VAL A 11 8.46 10.72 -22.99
C VAL A 11 7.69 11.61 -22.03
N ASN A 12 8.41 12.28 -21.15
CA ASN A 12 7.86 13.29 -20.27
C ASN A 12 7.60 14.57 -21.08
N VAL A 13 6.37 14.78 -21.52
CA VAL A 13 5.94 16.07 -22.05
C VAL A 13 5.55 16.93 -20.88
N GLY A 14 6.44 17.84 -20.48
CA GLY A 14 6.21 18.77 -19.39
C GLY A 14 4.98 19.62 -19.65
N VAL A 15 3.91 19.37 -18.89
CA VAL A 15 2.74 20.23 -18.80
C VAL A 15 2.58 20.66 -17.35
N GLN A 16 2.50 21.93 -17.13
CA GLN A 16 2.47 22.60 -15.82
C GLN A 16 1.20 22.33 -14.97
N ASN A 17 0.39 21.35 -15.31
CA ASN A 17 -0.76 20.90 -14.50
C ASN A 17 -1.06 19.45 -14.91
N GLY A 18 -0.18 18.50 -14.49
CA GLY A 18 -0.17 17.30 -15.23
C GLY A 18 -0.64 16.05 -14.54
N ALA A 19 -1.81 15.59 -14.90
CA ALA A 19 -2.10 14.16 -14.90
C ALA A 19 -1.48 13.56 -16.18
N THR A 20 -0.53 12.63 -16.04
CA THR A 20 -0.07 11.80 -17.15
C THR A 20 -0.77 10.46 -17.10
N THR A 21 -1.52 10.16 -18.15
CA THR A 21 -2.22 8.89 -18.37
C THR A 21 -1.24 7.74 -18.53
N GLY A 22 -1.49 6.64 -17.83
CA GLY A 22 -0.66 5.42 -17.91
C GLY A 22 -0.66 4.80 -19.31
N MET A 23 0.48 4.24 -19.71
CA MET A 23 0.60 3.46 -20.94
C MET A 23 0.07 2.03 -20.75
N GLN A 24 -0.72 1.55 -21.69
CA GLN A 24 -1.06 0.13 -21.78
C GLN A 24 0.11 -0.68 -22.36
N ALA A 25 0.39 -1.82 -21.74
CA ALA A 25 1.37 -2.76 -22.25
C ALA A 25 0.88 -3.44 -23.54
N ALA A 26 1.79 -3.69 -24.48
CA ALA A 26 1.51 -4.36 -25.74
C ALA A 26 1.04 -5.82 -25.55
N PRO A 27 0.21 -6.37 -26.46
CA PRO A 27 -0.54 -7.61 -26.25
C PRO A 27 0.23 -8.93 -26.39
N PHE A 28 1.53 -8.95 -26.59
CA PHE A 28 2.28 -10.17 -26.84
C PHE A 28 3.48 -10.34 -25.89
N GLY A 29 3.36 -11.30 -25.02
CA GLY A 29 4.40 -12.16 -24.45
C GLY A 29 5.74 -11.53 -24.03
N GLY A 30 5.73 -10.54 -23.13
CA GLY A 30 6.92 -10.04 -22.49
C GLY A 30 6.54 -9.43 -21.13
N SER A 31 7.36 -9.66 -20.12
CA SER A 31 7.22 -9.00 -18.82
C SER A 31 7.50 -7.51 -19.01
N VAL A 32 6.46 -6.70 -19.21
CA VAL A 32 6.60 -5.24 -19.29
C VAL A 32 6.29 -4.66 -17.92
N ARG A 33 7.31 -4.31 -17.18
CA ARG A 33 7.20 -3.43 -16.02
C ARG A 33 7.01 -1.99 -16.51
N CYS A 34 5.79 -1.55 -16.62
CA CYS A 34 5.52 -0.12 -16.78
C CYS A 34 5.61 0.57 -15.42
N VAL A 35 6.80 1.01 -15.05
CA VAL A 35 6.97 1.91 -13.92
C VAL A 35 6.81 3.34 -14.43
N CYS A 36 5.58 3.81 -14.56
CA CYS A 36 5.35 5.23 -14.74
C CYS A 36 5.49 5.94 -13.39
N LYS A 37 6.72 6.28 -13.04
CA LYS A 37 7.01 7.10 -11.85
C LYS A 37 6.83 8.57 -12.20
N THR A 38 5.62 8.97 -12.51
CA THR A 38 5.28 10.39 -12.65
C THR A 38 4.83 10.90 -11.29
N GLY A 39 5.75 11.54 -10.58
CA GLY A 39 5.40 12.34 -9.41
C GLY A 39 4.51 13.50 -9.84
N GLY A 40 3.47 13.80 -9.08
CA GLY A 40 2.66 14.99 -9.30
C GLY A 40 3.51 16.26 -9.21
N GLY A 41 3.21 17.27 -10.01
CA GLY A 41 3.93 18.55 -9.99
C GLY A 41 3.77 19.26 -8.65
N HIS A 42 4.82 19.93 -8.20
CA HIS A 42 4.75 20.81 -7.04
C HIS A 42 4.08 22.14 -7.43
N SER A 43 3.13 22.58 -6.63
CA SER A 43 2.45 23.86 -6.80
C SER A 43 2.42 24.63 -5.48
N LEU A 44 2.35 25.97 -5.56
CA LEU A 44 2.22 26.83 -4.39
C LEU A 44 0.89 26.66 -3.66
N VAL A 45 -0.14 26.13 -4.33
CA VAL A 45 -1.50 25.99 -3.78
C VAL A 45 -1.91 24.53 -3.62
N ALA A 46 -1.73 23.71 -4.64
CA ALA A 46 -2.11 22.30 -4.60
C ALA A 46 -1.08 21.44 -5.35
N GLY A 47 -0.68 20.33 -4.78
CA GLY A 47 0.14 19.34 -5.45
C GLY A 47 -0.67 18.64 -6.56
N GLY A 48 -0.04 18.30 -7.67
CA GLY A 48 -0.66 17.50 -8.73
C GLY A 48 -0.87 16.05 -8.29
N ASP A 49 -1.92 15.40 -8.78
CA ASP A 49 -2.20 14.01 -8.50
C ASP A 49 -1.17 13.09 -9.18
N GLY A 50 -0.86 11.98 -8.54
CA GLY A 50 -0.02 10.92 -9.11
C GLY A 50 -0.75 10.18 -10.22
N GLY A 51 -0.05 9.83 -11.29
CA GLY A 51 -0.61 9.02 -12.38
C GLY A 51 -0.97 7.61 -11.94
N ALA A 52 -2.04 7.04 -12.51
CA ALA A 52 -2.38 5.63 -12.27
C ALA A 52 -1.31 4.69 -12.85
N GLY A 53 -1.06 3.57 -12.17
CA GLY A 53 -0.23 2.50 -12.68
C GLY A 53 -0.86 1.83 -13.91
N GLY A 54 -0.02 1.41 -14.85
CA GLY A 54 -0.50 0.69 -16.04
C GLY A 54 -1.02 -0.71 -15.69
N ASN A 55 -2.11 -1.12 -16.33
CA ASN A 55 -2.60 -2.49 -16.22
C ASN A 55 -1.71 -3.44 -17.01
N ALA A 56 -1.52 -4.67 -16.53
CA ALA A 56 -0.89 -5.72 -17.33
C ALA A 56 -1.80 -6.11 -18.49
N GLY A 57 -1.20 -6.54 -19.60
CA GLY A 57 -1.95 -6.99 -20.78
C GLY A 57 -2.77 -8.25 -20.49
N MET A 58 -3.91 -8.40 -21.17
CA MET A 58 -4.84 -9.51 -20.96
C MET A 58 -4.21 -10.90 -21.14
N LEU A 59 -3.27 -11.05 -22.07
CA LEU A 59 -2.55 -12.31 -22.35
C LEU A 59 -1.20 -12.43 -21.63
N ALA A 60 -0.84 -11.44 -20.80
CA ALA A 60 0.39 -11.50 -20.01
C ALA A 60 0.27 -12.56 -18.91
N LEU A 61 0.97 -13.67 -19.09
CA LEU A 61 1.07 -14.73 -18.09
C LEU A 61 2.00 -14.26 -16.94
N GLY A 62 1.41 -13.97 -15.80
CA GLY A 62 2.18 -13.61 -14.59
C GLY A 62 2.65 -12.16 -14.50
N ALA A 63 2.25 -11.26 -15.40
CA ALA A 63 2.63 -9.86 -15.28
C ALA A 63 1.86 -9.16 -14.14
N ALA A 64 2.60 -8.46 -13.31
CA ALA A 64 2.03 -7.61 -12.26
C ALA A 64 1.54 -6.27 -12.84
N GLY A 65 0.51 -5.70 -12.20
CA GLY A 65 0.08 -4.34 -12.48
C GLY A 65 1.17 -3.32 -12.09
N GLY A 66 1.26 -2.21 -12.79
CA GLY A 66 2.20 -1.13 -12.49
C GLY A 66 1.83 -0.41 -11.18
N ALA A 67 2.84 0.09 -10.45
CA ALA A 67 2.58 0.90 -9.27
C ALA A 67 2.00 2.28 -9.65
N GLY A 68 1.09 2.81 -8.84
CA GLY A 68 0.58 4.17 -8.96
C GLY A 68 1.66 5.21 -8.65
N GLY A 69 1.59 6.35 -9.34
CA GLY A 69 2.48 7.50 -9.10
C GLY A 69 2.17 8.18 -7.77
N ILE A 70 3.15 8.88 -7.27
CA ILE A 70 3.06 9.62 -6.01
C ILE A 70 2.36 10.95 -6.25
N GLY A 71 1.46 11.38 -5.34
CA GLY A 71 0.91 12.74 -5.34
C GLY A 71 2.00 13.79 -5.08
N GLY A 72 1.90 14.91 -5.76
CA GLY A 72 2.81 16.06 -5.57
C GLY A 72 2.55 16.79 -4.26
N ASP A 73 3.60 17.41 -3.71
CA ASP A 73 3.46 18.21 -2.49
C ASP A 73 2.80 19.54 -2.79
N GLY A 74 1.89 19.98 -1.93
CA GLY A 74 1.34 21.33 -1.91
C GLY A 74 2.33 22.34 -1.32
N GLY A 75 2.13 23.63 -1.62
CA GLY A 75 3.02 24.71 -1.16
C GLY A 75 3.11 24.80 0.36
N THR A 76 4.34 24.97 0.85
CA THR A 76 4.62 25.12 2.29
C THR A 76 4.52 26.54 2.79
N LEU A 77 4.62 27.52 1.91
CA LEU A 77 4.76 28.95 2.22
C LEU A 77 3.44 29.75 2.21
N THR A 78 2.38 29.25 1.58
CA THR A 78 1.10 29.95 1.46
C THR A 78 -0.01 29.21 2.21
N ALA A 79 -0.95 29.97 2.75
CA ALA A 79 -2.20 29.42 3.28
C ALA A 79 -2.94 28.69 2.14
N GLY A 80 -3.14 27.40 2.23
CA GLY A 80 -3.92 26.63 1.26
C GLY A 80 -3.19 25.49 0.55
N GLY A 81 -1.95 25.17 0.90
CA GLY A 81 -1.23 24.05 0.30
C GLY A 81 -1.91 22.72 0.57
N ILE A 82 -2.48 22.09 -0.47
CA ILE A 82 -3.12 20.77 -0.42
C ILE A 82 -2.18 19.77 -1.10
N GLY A 83 -1.93 18.63 -0.49
CA GLY A 83 -1.17 17.56 -1.10
C GLY A 83 -1.98 16.86 -2.20
N GLY A 84 -1.34 16.54 -3.33
CA GLY A 84 -1.97 15.78 -4.41
C GLY A 84 -2.28 14.35 -4.01
N ALA A 85 -3.32 13.76 -4.60
CA ALA A 85 -3.64 12.35 -4.38
C ALA A 85 -2.58 11.41 -4.99
N GLY A 86 -2.34 10.26 -4.37
CA GLY A 86 -1.57 9.18 -4.97
C GLY A 86 -2.37 8.49 -6.08
N GLY A 87 -1.70 8.08 -7.15
CA GLY A 87 -2.33 7.34 -8.23
C GLY A 87 -2.72 5.92 -7.82
N ALA A 88 -3.78 5.37 -8.41
CA ALA A 88 -4.16 3.98 -8.20
C ALA A 88 -3.11 3.02 -8.78
N GLY A 89 -2.91 1.86 -8.17
CA GLY A 89 -2.13 0.76 -8.74
C GLY A 89 -2.85 0.13 -9.92
N GLY A 90 -2.11 -0.33 -10.91
CA GLY A 90 -2.66 -1.03 -12.08
C GLY A 90 -3.10 -2.46 -11.73
N ASN A 91 -4.07 -2.98 -12.48
CA ASN A 91 -4.49 -4.37 -12.34
C ASN A 91 -3.51 -5.33 -13.01
N ALA A 92 -3.42 -6.56 -12.50
CA ALA A 92 -2.65 -7.63 -13.13
C ALA A 92 -3.29 -8.13 -14.43
N GLY A 93 -2.57 -9.05 -15.12
CA GLY A 93 -3.09 -9.78 -16.27
C GLY A 93 -4.32 -10.61 -15.92
N MET A 94 -5.01 -11.12 -16.97
CA MET A 94 -6.31 -11.75 -16.81
C MET A 94 -6.33 -12.94 -15.84
N PHE A 95 -5.35 -13.83 -15.92
CA PHE A 95 -5.35 -15.08 -15.14
C PHE A 95 -4.39 -15.09 -13.97
N PHE A 96 -3.20 -14.54 -14.15
CA PHE A 96 -2.10 -14.60 -13.20
C PHE A 96 -1.49 -13.23 -13.01
N GLY A 97 -0.89 -13.01 -11.86
CA GLY A 97 -0.14 -11.82 -11.53
C GLY A 97 -0.73 -11.04 -10.37
N SER A 98 0.10 -10.30 -9.68
CA SER A 98 -0.30 -9.47 -8.55
C SER A 98 -0.71 -8.06 -8.99
N GLY A 99 -1.67 -7.46 -8.30
CA GLY A 99 -2.02 -6.06 -8.50
C GLY A 99 -0.87 -5.12 -8.13
N GLY A 100 -0.78 -3.98 -8.80
CA GLY A 100 0.19 -2.93 -8.49
C GLY A 100 -0.15 -2.19 -7.20
N ALA A 101 0.85 -1.71 -6.48
CA ALA A 101 0.62 -0.89 -5.29
C ALA A 101 0.06 0.49 -5.67
N GLY A 102 -0.82 1.05 -4.85
CA GLY A 102 -1.24 2.44 -4.94
C GLY A 102 -0.12 3.41 -4.57
N GLY A 103 -0.09 4.57 -5.21
CA GLY A 103 0.84 5.65 -4.91
C GLY A 103 0.49 6.34 -3.58
N ALA A 104 1.49 6.84 -2.87
CA ALA A 104 1.21 7.62 -1.67
C ALA A 104 0.73 9.03 -2.00
N GLY A 105 -0.11 9.60 -1.15
CA GLY A 105 -0.52 11.00 -1.22
C GLY A 105 0.63 11.96 -0.94
N GLY A 106 0.57 13.15 -1.53
CA GLY A 106 1.53 14.22 -1.34
C GLY A 106 1.37 14.93 0.01
N PHE A 107 2.43 15.58 0.46
CA PHE A 107 2.38 16.43 1.64
C PHE A 107 1.56 17.69 1.35
N GLY A 108 0.79 18.17 2.34
CA GLY A 108 0.07 19.43 2.25
C GLY A 108 0.24 20.26 3.53
N ARG A 109 0.23 21.60 3.38
CA ARG A 109 0.18 22.47 4.56
C ARG A 109 -1.17 22.38 5.24
N THR A 110 -2.25 22.50 4.45
CA THR A 110 -3.62 22.50 4.95
C THR A 110 -4.20 21.09 5.03
N THR A 111 -4.00 20.27 4.00
CA THR A 111 -4.54 18.90 3.95
C THR A 111 -3.56 17.98 3.24
N GLY A 112 -3.28 16.84 3.81
CA GLY A 112 -2.49 15.80 3.16
C GLY A 112 -3.26 15.14 2.02
N GLY A 113 -2.56 14.78 0.94
CA GLY A 113 -3.14 14.04 -0.17
C GLY A 113 -3.59 12.62 0.23
N ILE A 114 -4.66 12.12 -0.37
CA ILE A 114 -5.11 10.74 -0.15
C ILE A 114 -4.16 9.73 -0.80
N GLY A 115 -3.99 8.56 -0.22
CA GLY A 115 -3.26 7.46 -0.84
C GLY A 115 -4.08 6.79 -1.95
N GLY A 116 -3.41 6.37 -3.02
CA GLY A 116 -4.04 5.62 -4.12
C GLY A 116 -4.46 4.22 -3.72
N THR A 117 -5.48 3.67 -4.35
CA THR A 117 -5.91 2.28 -4.14
C THR A 117 -4.92 1.29 -4.73
N GLY A 118 -4.78 0.12 -4.14
CA GLY A 118 -4.06 -1.00 -4.74
C GLY A 118 -4.84 -1.58 -5.93
N GLY A 119 -4.12 -2.09 -6.93
CA GLY A 119 -4.70 -2.78 -8.08
C GLY A 119 -5.15 -4.19 -7.74
N ASN A 120 -6.05 -4.75 -8.55
CA ASN A 120 -6.51 -6.12 -8.39
C ASN A 120 -5.57 -7.12 -9.06
N ALA A 121 -5.52 -8.32 -8.52
CA ALA A 121 -4.78 -9.44 -9.09
C ALA A 121 -5.48 -10.06 -10.29
N GLY A 122 -4.79 -10.99 -10.96
CA GLY A 122 -5.39 -11.86 -11.97
C GLY A 122 -6.43 -12.83 -11.37
N LEU A 123 -7.35 -13.30 -12.20
CA LEU A 123 -8.53 -14.05 -11.76
C LEU A 123 -8.21 -15.33 -10.99
N LEU A 124 -7.18 -16.10 -11.40
CA LEU A 124 -6.87 -17.40 -10.81
C LEU A 124 -5.88 -17.28 -9.66
N ASN A 125 -4.76 -16.60 -9.87
CA ASN A 125 -3.69 -16.57 -8.88
C ASN A 125 -2.97 -15.22 -8.90
N GLY A 126 -2.82 -14.64 -7.73
CA GLY A 126 -2.09 -13.42 -7.48
C GLY A 126 -2.62 -12.69 -6.26
N SER A 127 -1.76 -11.91 -5.63
CA SER A 127 -2.14 -11.08 -4.49
C SER A 127 -2.64 -9.72 -4.96
N GLY A 128 -3.62 -9.15 -4.25
CA GLY A 128 -4.02 -7.76 -4.43
C GLY A 128 -2.89 -6.80 -4.10
N GLY A 129 -2.80 -5.70 -4.81
CA GLY A 129 -1.83 -4.64 -4.55
C GLY A 129 -2.13 -3.92 -3.24
N ALA A 130 -1.11 -3.46 -2.53
CA ALA A 130 -1.32 -2.66 -1.33
C ALA A 130 -1.82 -1.25 -1.69
N GLY A 131 -2.67 -0.67 -0.84
CA GLY A 131 -3.09 0.73 -0.92
C GLY A 131 -1.94 1.68 -0.53
N GLY A 132 -1.87 2.84 -1.14
CA GLY A 132 -0.87 3.87 -0.86
C GLY A 132 -1.14 4.57 0.48
N ALA A 133 -0.10 5.02 1.16
CA ALA A 133 -0.24 5.81 2.37
C ALA A 133 -0.78 7.22 2.08
N GLY A 134 -1.56 7.77 2.99
CA GLY A 134 -1.98 9.17 2.96
C GLY A 134 -0.82 10.12 3.22
N GLY A 135 -0.87 11.30 2.62
CA GLY A 135 0.12 12.36 2.80
C GLY A 135 -0.01 13.05 4.16
N ALA A 136 1.11 13.52 4.70
CA ALA A 136 1.09 14.29 5.94
C ALA A 136 0.58 15.71 5.73
N ALA A 137 0.10 16.33 6.83
CA ALA A 137 -0.35 17.73 6.87
C ALA A 137 0.30 18.51 8.02
N ILE A 138 0.21 19.84 8.00
CA ILE A 138 0.64 20.69 9.11
C ILE A 138 -0.57 21.14 9.92
N THR A 139 -1.50 21.88 9.32
CA THR A 139 -2.59 22.56 10.03
C THR A 139 -3.91 21.82 10.00
N GLY A 140 -4.20 21.12 8.94
CA GLY A 140 -5.46 20.39 8.76
C GLY A 140 -5.27 18.88 8.82
N PRO A 141 -6.23 18.09 8.34
CA PRO A 141 -6.15 16.65 8.46
C PRO A 141 -5.07 16.05 7.55
N GLY A 142 -4.41 15.02 8.07
CA GLY A 142 -3.61 14.12 7.25
C GLY A 142 -4.48 13.40 6.22
N GLY A 143 -3.90 13.03 5.08
CA GLY A 143 -4.58 12.29 4.02
C GLY A 143 -5.02 10.89 4.48
N THR A 144 -6.10 10.37 3.94
CA THR A 144 -6.51 8.98 4.18
C THR A 144 -5.64 8.01 3.40
N GLY A 145 -5.37 6.83 3.96
CA GLY A 145 -4.72 5.74 3.23
C GLY A 145 -5.65 5.13 2.18
N GLY A 146 -5.07 4.65 1.08
CA GLY A 146 -5.79 3.95 0.02
C GLY A 146 -6.21 2.54 0.43
N ALA A 147 -7.26 2.01 -0.16
CA ALA A 147 -7.67 0.61 0.05
C ALA A 147 -6.72 -0.37 -0.65
N GLY A 148 -6.56 -1.57 -0.07
CA GLY A 148 -5.89 -2.69 -0.71
C GLY A 148 -6.73 -3.31 -1.82
N GLY A 149 -6.07 -3.88 -2.82
CA GLY A 149 -6.69 -4.55 -3.96
C GLY A 149 -7.20 -5.95 -3.63
N ILE A 150 -8.05 -6.48 -4.51
CA ILE A 150 -8.63 -7.82 -4.40
C ILE A 150 -7.66 -8.84 -5.02
N PRO A 151 -7.44 -10.02 -4.40
CA PRO A 151 -6.63 -11.09 -4.96
C PRO A 151 -7.39 -11.88 -6.01
N GLY A 152 -6.68 -12.82 -6.68
CA GLY A 152 -7.33 -13.90 -7.45
C GLY A 152 -8.02 -14.92 -6.56
N LEU A 153 -8.46 -16.03 -7.18
CA LEU A 153 -9.04 -17.16 -6.45
C LEU A 153 -8.09 -17.70 -5.38
N ILE A 154 -6.79 -17.70 -5.70
CA ILE A 154 -5.68 -18.03 -4.79
C ILE A 154 -4.78 -16.80 -4.67
N GLY A 155 -4.62 -16.31 -3.45
CA GLY A 155 -3.78 -15.15 -3.16
C GLY A 155 -4.31 -14.31 -2.01
N ASN A 156 -3.48 -13.46 -1.46
CA ASN A 156 -3.85 -12.61 -0.33
C ASN A 156 -4.46 -11.29 -0.80
N GLY A 157 -5.45 -10.79 -0.08
CA GLY A 157 -5.92 -9.41 -0.23
C GLY A 157 -4.79 -8.41 0.04
N GLY A 158 -4.76 -7.30 -0.69
CA GLY A 158 -3.76 -6.25 -0.46
C GLY A 158 -3.97 -5.55 0.89
N ASN A 159 -2.90 -5.12 1.54
CA ASN A 159 -3.02 -4.29 2.75
C ASN A 159 -3.61 -2.92 2.40
N GLY A 160 -4.39 -2.35 3.30
CA GLY A 160 -4.74 -0.93 3.25
C GLY A 160 -3.53 -0.04 3.55
N GLY A 161 -3.47 1.15 2.95
CA GLY A 161 -2.44 2.14 3.23
C GLY A 161 -2.68 2.85 4.57
N ASP A 162 -1.61 3.30 5.21
CA ASP A 162 -1.73 4.06 6.46
C ASP A 162 -2.25 5.48 6.22
N GLY A 163 -2.94 6.03 7.19
CA GLY A 163 -3.35 7.43 7.19
C GLY A 163 -2.15 8.36 7.40
N GLY A 164 -2.17 9.53 6.79
CA GLY A 164 -1.14 10.55 6.94
C GLY A 164 -1.12 11.19 8.32
N ALA A 165 0.06 11.54 8.82
CA ALA A 165 0.20 12.28 10.06
C ALA A 165 -0.20 13.76 9.90
N SER A 166 -0.62 14.41 11.00
CA SER A 166 -0.79 15.86 11.05
C SER A 166 -0.06 16.44 12.26
N VAL A 167 0.40 17.69 12.15
CA VAL A 167 1.07 18.37 13.26
C VAL A 167 0.06 18.94 14.25
N THR A 168 -0.88 19.75 13.80
CA THR A 168 -1.88 20.40 14.64
C THR A 168 -3.31 19.96 14.34
N GLY A 169 -3.53 19.31 13.18
CA GLY A 169 -4.83 18.77 12.81
C GLY A 169 -5.01 17.31 13.20
N THR A 170 -6.07 16.70 12.72
CA THR A 170 -6.33 15.25 12.94
C THR A 170 -5.47 14.40 12.02
N GLY A 171 -4.99 13.25 12.50
CA GLY A 171 -4.39 12.24 11.65
C GLY A 171 -5.41 11.70 10.63
N GLY A 172 -4.93 11.33 9.44
CA GLY A 172 -5.75 10.69 8.41
C GLY A 172 -6.18 9.28 8.82
N ASN A 173 -7.29 8.80 8.30
CA ASN A 173 -7.71 7.42 8.53
C ASN A 173 -6.87 6.44 7.70
N GLY A 174 -6.64 5.24 8.23
CA GLY A 174 -6.08 4.13 7.45
C GLY A 174 -7.07 3.60 6.43
N GLY A 175 -6.55 3.09 5.31
CA GLY A 175 -7.34 2.43 4.27
C GLY A 175 -7.74 1.02 4.65
N ALA A 176 -8.81 0.50 4.06
CA ALA A 176 -9.24 -0.88 4.27
C ALA A 176 -8.32 -1.88 3.57
N GLY A 177 -8.11 -3.05 4.17
CA GLY A 177 -7.48 -4.19 3.52
C GLY A 177 -8.43 -4.89 2.54
N GLY A 178 -7.88 -5.51 1.49
CA GLY A 178 -8.64 -6.33 0.55
C GLY A 178 -9.04 -7.68 1.15
N ASN A 179 -10.20 -8.21 0.79
CA ASN A 179 -10.61 -9.55 1.23
C ASN A 179 -9.88 -10.64 0.43
N GLY A 180 -9.58 -11.79 1.07
CA GLY A 180 -9.27 -13.03 0.39
C GLY A 180 -10.51 -13.58 -0.34
N VAL A 181 -10.31 -14.47 -1.34
CA VAL A 181 -11.44 -15.07 -2.08
C VAL A 181 -11.66 -16.52 -1.66
N GLN A 182 -10.85 -17.47 -2.11
CA GLN A 182 -10.96 -18.89 -1.70
C GLN A 182 -9.80 -19.30 -0.80
N ILE A 183 -8.57 -19.09 -1.26
CA ILE A 183 -7.37 -19.46 -0.54
C ILE A 183 -6.46 -18.23 -0.43
N GLY A 184 -6.18 -17.80 0.79
CA GLY A 184 -5.29 -16.69 1.11
C GLY A 184 -5.85 -15.77 2.18
N ASN A 185 -4.99 -15.00 2.81
CA ASN A 185 -5.36 -14.13 3.90
C ASN A 185 -6.07 -12.87 3.40
N GLY A 186 -6.93 -12.30 4.21
CA GLY A 186 -7.35 -10.92 4.04
C GLY A 186 -6.19 -9.96 4.30
N GLY A 187 -6.15 -8.82 3.61
CA GLY A 187 -5.15 -7.80 3.87
C GLY A 187 -5.35 -7.09 5.21
N ASN A 188 -4.29 -6.65 5.85
CA ASN A 188 -4.39 -5.80 7.04
C ASN A 188 -5.05 -4.46 6.70
N GLY A 189 -5.84 -3.92 7.62
CA GLY A 189 -6.23 -2.51 7.57
C GLY A 189 -4.99 -1.63 7.82
N GLY A 190 -4.92 -0.47 7.17
CA GLY A 190 -3.88 0.51 7.43
C GLY A 190 -4.04 1.16 8.81
N SER A 191 -2.95 1.60 9.42
CA SER A 191 -2.97 2.32 10.67
C SER A 191 -3.52 3.73 10.48
N GLY A 192 -4.20 4.28 11.49
CA GLY A 192 -4.54 5.69 11.50
C GLY A 192 -3.31 6.58 11.68
N GLY A 193 -3.31 7.75 11.05
CA GLY A 193 -2.26 8.75 11.21
C GLY A 193 -2.25 9.37 12.60
N THR A 194 -1.08 9.86 13.02
CA THR A 194 -0.92 10.62 14.27
C THR A 194 -1.31 12.09 14.06
N GLY A 195 -1.75 12.77 15.13
CA GLY A 195 -2.15 14.18 15.07
C GLY A 195 -2.66 14.67 16.43
N ALA A 196 -3.26 15.86 16.48
CA ALA A 196 -3.96 16.35 17.68
C ALA A 196 -5.05 15.36 18.11
N ALA A 197 -5.71 14.73 17.14
CA ALA A 197 -6.48 13.50 17.33
C ALA A 197 -5.96 12.46 16.34
N ALA A 198 -5.80 11.22 16.79
CA ALA A 198 -5.37 10.14 15.89
C ALA A 198 -6.48 9.81 14.89
N GLY A 199 -6.08 9.49 13.66
CA GLY A 199 -6.96 8.90 12.66
C GLY A 199 -7.39 7.50 13.06
N LYS A 200 -8.50 7.03 12.52
CA LYS A 200 -8.98 5.65 12.73
C LYS A 200 -8.15 4.67 11.93
N ALA A 201 -7.88 3.49 12.50
CA ALA A 201 -7.34 2.39 11.71
C ALA A 201 -8.39 1.93 10.68
N GLY A 202 -7.90 1.51 9.51
CA GLY A 202 -8.72 0.86 8.50
C GLY A 202 -9.16 -0.54 8.92
N LEU A 203 -10.26 -1.01 8.36
CA LEU A 203 -10.72 -2.39 8.58
C LEU A 203 -9.80 -3.36 7.83
N GLY A 204 -9.45 -4.48 8.45
CA GLY A 204 -8.82 -5.59 7.77
C GLY A 204 -9.80 -6.31 6.85
N GLY A 205 -9.29 -6.94 5.80
CA GLY A 205 -10.06 -7.83 4.95
C GLY A 205 -10.32 -9.18 5.62
N LEU A 206 -11.38 -9.85 5.21
CA LEU A 206 -11.65 -11.22 5.60
C LEU A 206 -10.72 -12.19 4.86
N GLY A 207 -10.33 -13.27 5.50
CA GLY A 207 -9.61 -14.37 4.87
C GLY A 207 -10.45 -15.12 3.85
N GLY A 208 -9.79 -15.96 3.04
CA GLY A 208 -10.45 -16.77 2.03
C GLY A 208 -11.42 -17.80 2.64
N GLN A 209 -12.44 -18.16 1.88
CA GLN A 209 -13.51 -19.04 2.36
C GLN A 209 -13.01 -20.46 2.71
N LEU A 210 -11.99 -20.94 2.02
CA LEU A 210 -11.46 -22.28 2.23
C LEU A 210 -10.28 -22.29 3.21
N ILE A 211 -9.32 -21.42 2.99
CA ILE A 211 -8.13 -21.25 3.84
C ILE A 211 -7.69 -19.79 3.81
N GLY A 212 -7.55 -19.18 4.97
CA GLY A 212 -7.00 -17.83 5.10
C GLY A 212 -7.33 -17.21 6.45
N LEU A 213 -6.39 -16.43 6.98
CA LEU A 213 -6.61 -15.64 8.18
C LEU A 213 -7.14 -14.26 7.81
N ASP A 214 -7.94 -13.71 8.70
CA ASP A 214 -8.39 -12.34 8.59
C ASP A 214 -7.22 -11.36 8.76
N GLY A 215 -7.32 -10.23 8.09
CA GLY A 215 -6.39 -9.13 8.29
C GLY A 215 -6.60 -8.45 9.65
N SER A 216 -5.58 -7.73 10.12
CA SER A 216 -5.68 -6.95 11.35
C SER A 216 -6.86 -5.96 11.29
N ASN A 217 -7.65 -5.89 12.33
CA ASN A 217 -8.88 -5.10 12.44
C ASN A 217 -10.02 -5.52 11.49
N ALA A 218 -10.05 -6.76 11.05
CA ALA A 218 -11.18 -7.28 10.29
C ALA A 218 -12.47 -7.27 11.13
N PRO A 219 -13.65 -7.10 10.49
CA PRO A 219 -14.91 -7.20 11.21
C PRO A 219 -15.14 -8.63 11.73
N VAL A 220 -15.90 -8.74 12.80
CA VAL A 220 -16.26 -10.07 13.35
C VAL A 220 -17.01 -10.86 12.28
N SER A 221 -16.50 -12.05 12.00
CA SER A 221 -17.00 -12.91 10.95
C SER A 221 -18.00 -13.95 11.49
N THR A 222 -18.63 -14.70 10.59
CA THR A 222 -19.63 -15.74 10.91
C THR A 222 -19.00 -16.89 11.72
N SER A 223 -19.83 -17.68 12.43
CA SER A 223 -19.37 -18.77 13.29
C SER A 223 -18.47 -19.82 12.58
N VAL A 224 -18.77 -20.13 11.31
CA VAL A 224 -17.96 -21.07 10.52
C VAL A 224 -16.56 -20.51 10.26
N HIS A 225 -16.47 -19.24 9.90
CA HIS A 225 -15.20 -18.57 9.67
C HIS A 225 -14.38 -18.43 10.97
N THR A 226 -15.05 -18.19 12.09
CA THR A 226 -14.39 -18.16 13.41
C THR A 226 -13.75 -19.50 13.76
N LEU A 227 -14.42 -20.63 13.46
CA LEU A 227 -13.86 -21.97 13.66
C LEU A 227 -12.64 -22.21 12.75
N GLN A 228 -12.70 -21.78 11.50
CA GLN A 228 -11.55 -21.82 10.58
C GLN A 228 -10.37 -21.02 11.13
N GLN A 229 -10.59 -19.80 11.62
CA GLN A 229 -9.55 -18.98 12.23
C GLN A 229 -8.91 -19.68 13.44
N ALA A 230 -9.73 -20.28 14.30
CA ALA A 230 -9.25 -21.02 15.46
C ALA A 230 -8.37 -22.23 15.05
N ALA A 231 -8.80 -23.01 14.05
CA ALA A 231 -8.02 -24.13 13.53
C ALA A 231 -6.68 -23.68 12.93
N LEU A 232 -6.67 -22.58 12.14
CA LEU A 232 -5.44 -22.04 11.57
C LEU A 232 -4.48 -21.50 12.65
N ASN A 233 -5.00 -20.94 13.75
CA ASN A 233 -4.17 -20.50 14.87
C ASN A 233 -3.47 -21.68 15.55
N VAL A 234 -4.15 -22.82 15.73
CA VAL A 234 -3.53 -24.05 16.26
C VAL A 234 -2.42 -24.54 15.35
N VAL A 235 -2.59 -24.50 14.03
CA VAL A 235 -1.55 -24.89 13.06
C VAL A 235 -0.37 -23.90 13.11
N ASN A 236 -0.62 -22.62 13.33
CA ASN A 236 0.42 -21.59 13.37
C ASN A 236 1.28 -21.64 14.65
N GLU A 237 0.71 -22.07 15.77
CA GLU A 237 1.37 -22.01 17.10
C GLU A 237 2.77 -22.69 17.12
N PRO A 238 2.97 -23.92 16.61
CA PRO A 238 4.29 -24.53 16.58
C PRO A 238 5.33 -23.73 15.76
N PHE A 239 4.91 -23.22 14.61
CA PHE A 239 5.78 -22.42 13.75
C PHE A 239 6.14 -21.09 14.38
N GLN A 240 5.17 -20.43 15.00
CA GLN A 240 5.36 -19.17 15.73
C GLN A 240 6.36 -19.37 16.89
N THR A 241 6.21 -20.46 17.64
CA THR A 241 7.07 -20.77 18.79
C THR A 241 8.50 -21.09 18.37
N LEU A 242 8.68 -21.87 17.28
CA LEU A 242 9.99 -22.30 16.81
C LEU A 242 10.73 -21.24 16.00
N THR A 243 10.02 -20.41 15.22
CA THR A 243 10.62 -19.51 14.23
C THR A 243 10.31 -18.04 14.43
N GLY A 244 9.42 -17.71 15.37
CA GLY A 244 8.92 -16.35 15.57
C GLY A 244 7.97 -15.86 14.47
N ARG A 245 7.61 -16.74 13.50
CA ARG A 245 6.72 -16.41 12.38
C ARG A 245 5.62 -17.48 12.24
N PRO A 246 4.37 -17.12 11.97
CA PRO A 246 3.32 -18.08 11.68
C PRO A 246 3.59 -18.80 10.35
N LEU A 247 2.99 -19.94 10.14
CA LEU A 247 2.98 -20.60 8.84
C LEU A 247 2.11 -19.84 7.84
N ILE A 248 0.91 -19.43 8.29
CA ILE A 248 -0.09 -18.69 7.54
C ILE A 248 -0.49 -17.48 8.38
N GLY A 249 -0.38 -16.27 7.85
CA GLY A 249 -0.78 -15.07 8.57
C GLY A 249 -0.06 -13.83 8.04
N ASN A 250 -0.65 -12.67 8.23
CA ASN A 250 0.00 -11.41 7.88
C ASN A 250 0.97 -10.96 8.97
N GLY A 251 2.01 -10.26 8.58
CA GLY A 251 2.87 -9.54 9.50
C GLY A 251 2.10 -8.40 10.18
N ALA A 252 2.40 -8.12 11.43
CA ALA A 252 1.82 -7.00 12.15
C ALA A 252 2.28 -5.67 11.55
N ASN A 253 1.39 -4.67 11.53
CA ASN A 253 1.79 -3.31 11.15
C ASN A 253 2.72 -2.71 12.22
N GLY A 254 3.64 -1.90 11.82
CA GLY A 254 4.49 -1.11 12.69
C GLY A 254 3.66 -0.11 13.50
N THR A 255 4.03 0.15 14.73
CA THR A 255 3.31 1.08 15.62
C THR A 255 3.34 2.50 15.05
N PRO A 256 2.19 3.16 14.86
CA PRO A 256 2.12 4.53 14.38
C PRO A 256 2.89 5.50 15.28
N GLY A 257 3.56 6.48 14.68
CA GLY A 257 4.30 7.51 15.40
C GLY A 257 5.65 7.06 15.96
N THR A 258 6.08 5.83 15.74
CA THR A 258 7.35 5.30 16.23
C THR A 258 8.39 5.06 15.14
N GLY A 259 7.97 5.01 13.87
CA GLY A 259 8.82 4.56 12.78
C GLY A 259 9.21 3.08 12.86
N ALA A 260 8.48 2.27 13.62
CA ALA A 260 8.74 0.85 13.72
C ALA A 260 8.51 0.15 12.38
N ALA A 261 9.34 -0.84 12.07
CA ALA A 261 9.14 -1.67 10.88
C ALA A 261 7.89 -2.54 10.99
N GLY A 262 7.27 -2.86 9.86
CA GLY A 262 6.24 -3.89 9.78
C GLY A 262 6.84 -5.29 9.96
N GLY A 263 6.06 -6.19 10.54
CA GLY A 263 6.43 -7.59 10.73
C GLY A 263 6.42 -8.35 9.40
N ALA A 264 7.20 -9.44 9.30
CA ALA A 264 7.14 -10.34 8.16
C ALA A 264 5.84 -11.15 8.17
N GLY A 265 5.28 -11.42 6.99
CA GLY A 265 4.17 -12.35 6.80
C GLY A 265 4.57 -13.80 7.09
N GLY A 266 3.59 -14.70 7.12
CA GLY A 266 3.79 -16.14 7.37
C GLY A 266 4.74 -16.78 6.36
N TRP A 267 5.26 -17.95 6.72
CA TRP A 267 6.18 -18.68 5.85
C TRP A 267 5.56 -19.05 4.50
N LEU A 268 4.35 -19.57 4.47
CA LEU A 268 3.68 -19.96 3.22
C LEU A 268 2.84 -18.80 2.66
N PHE A 269 1.90 -18.32 3.45
CA PHE A 269 0.93 -17.30 3.03
C PHE A 269 0.94 -16.13 3.99
N GLY A 270 0.93 -14.94 3.47
CA GLY A 270 0.73 -13.74 4.25
C GLY A 270 1.44 -12.53 3.69
N ASN A 271 0.83 -11.38 3.80
CA ASN A 271 1.47 -10.13 3.46
C ASN A 271 2.39 -9.68 4.60
N GLY A 272 3.45 -8.98 4.28
CA GLY A 272 4.20 -8.21 5.27
C GLY A 272 3.33 -7.09 5.86
N GLY A 273 3.54 -6.76 7.13
CA GLY A 273 2.89 -5.61 7.76
C GLY A 273 3.42 -4.29 7.22
N ASN A 274 2.61 -3.25 7.25
CA ASN A 274 3.05 -1.89 6.91
C ASN A 274 4.03 -1.36 7.96
N GLY A 275 5.01 -0.55 7.55
CA GLY A 275 5.87 0.19 8.47
C GLY A 275 5.10 1.32 9.15
N GLY A 276 5.35 1.56 10.43
CA GLY A 276 4.75 2.68 11.17
C GLY A 276 5.30 4.03 10.70
N HIS A 277 4.44 5.07 10.69
CA HIS A 277 4.95 6.41 10.39
C HIS A 277 5.87 6.91 11.50
N GLY A 278 6.79 7.83 11.12
CA GLY A 278 7.64 8.51 12.06
C GLY A 278 6.86 9.42 13.01
N ALA A 279 7.45 9.77 14.16
CA ALA A 279 6.86 10.67 15.13
C ALA A 279 6.64 12.08 14.55
N THR A 280 5.55 12.73 14.96
CA THR A 280 5.29 14.15 14.67
C THR A 280 6.05 15.04 15.65
N ASN A 281 6.36 16.27 15.22
CA ASN A 281 7.04 17.29 16.04
C ASN A 281 8.45 16.96 16.54
N THR A 282 9.09 15.92 16.00
CA THR A 282 10.50 15.62 16.27
C THR A 282 11.42 16.21 15.18
N PRO A 283 12.70 16.40 15.46
CA PRO A 283 13.66 16.90 14.46
C PRO A 283 13.67 16.04 13.20
N ALA A 284 14.21 16.56 12.15
CA ALA A 284 14.27 16.06 10.76
C ALA A 284 14.59 14.56 10.57
N THR A 285 14.78 13.77 11.62
CA THR A 285 15.22 12.37 11.61
C THR A 285 14.12 11.34 11.85
N ALA A 286 12.87 11.76 12.11
CA ALA A 286 11.78 10.81 12.35
C ALA A 286 11.34 10.15 11.04
N THR A 287 12.12 9.15 10.59
CA THR A 287 11.82 8.36 9.39
C THR A 287 10.65 7.40 9.66
N GLY A 288 9.88 7.10 8.62
CA GLY A 288 8.93 5.99 8.67
C GLY A 288 9.64 4.64 8.68
N GLY A 289 9.01 3.65 9.27
CA GLY A 289 9.51 2.27 9.32
C GLY A 289 9.48 1.60 7.94
N ALA A 290 10.34 0.63 7.71
CA ALA A 290 10.27 -0.22 6.53
C ALA A 290 9.02 -1.12 6.59
N GLY A 291 8.44 -1.48 5.45
CA GLY A 291 7.43 -2.53 5.38
C GLY A 291 8.04 -3.91 5.60
N GLY A 292 7.25 -4.84 6.12
CA GLY A 292 7.67 -6.23 6.31
C GLY A 292 7.71 -7.01 5.00
N ALA A 293 8.48 -8.09 4.96
CA ALA A 293 8.51 -9.02 3.82
C ALA A 293 7.21 -9.87 3.75
N GLY A 294 6.78 -10.21 2.54
CA GLY A 294 5.68 -11.17 2.33
C GLY A 294 6.08 -12.61 2.60
N GLY A 295 5.10 -13.52 2.51
CA GLY A 295 5.31 -14.97 2.58
C GLY A 295 6.00 -15.48 1.33
N VAL A 296 6.64 -16.66 1.46
CA VAL A 296 7.46 -17.25 0.38
C VAL A 296 6.62 -17.73 -0.80
N LEU A 297 5.44 -18.30 -0.55
CA LEU A 297 4.61 -18.89 -1.59
C LEU A 297 3.63 -17.87 -2.17
N PHE A 298 2.89 -17.17 -1.29
CA PHE A 298 1.98 -16.08 -1.67
C PHE A 298 2.03 -14.98 -0.63
N GLY A 299 2.27 -13.77 -1.06
CA GLY A 299 2.27 -12.60 -0.20
C GLY A 299 2.96 -11.42 -0.85
N SER A 300 2.48 -10.24 -0.57
CA SER A 300 3.13 -9.00 -0.93
C SER A 300 3.88 -8.43 0.27
N GLY A 301 4.96 -7.70 0.03
CA GLY A 301 5.59 -6.90 1.09
C GLY A 301 4.65 -5.80 1.58
N GLY A 302 4.81 -5.38 2.82
CA GLY A 302 4.11 -4.24 3.38
C GLY A 302 4.64 -2.92 2.82
N ASN A 303 3.82 -1.88 2.88
CA ASN A 303 4.27 -0.53 2.53
C ASN A 303 5.24 0.02 3.58
N GLY A 304 6.18 0.84 3.15
CA GLY A 304 6.97 1.65 4.09
C GLY A 304 6.11 2.75 4.72
N GLY A 305 6.36 3.04 5.98
CA GLY A 305 5.73 4.15 6.70
C GLY A 305 6.18 5.51 6.15
N THR A 306 5.32 6.51 6.27
CA THR A 306 5.66 7.90 5.94
C THR A 306 6.46 8.54 7.07
N ARG A 307 7.21 9.57 6.74
CA ARG A 307 7.89 10.40 7.75
C ARG A 307 6.87 11.19 8.58
N GLY A 308 7.15 11.38 9.85
CA GLY A 308 6.39 12.28 10.71
C GLY A 308 6.48 13.73 10.23
N GLY A 309 5.38 14.49 10.36
CA GLY A 309 5.36 15.92 10.03
C GLY A 309 6.21 16.74 10.99
N ALA A 310 7.09 17.60 10.47
CA ALA A 310 7.82 18.60 11.25
C ALA A 310 7.49 20.00 10.75
N THR A 311 7.48 20.98 11.64
CA THR A 311 7.14 22.38 11.35
C THR A 311 8.14 23.13 10.44
N GLY A 312 9.11 22.43 9.82
CA GLY A 312 10.15 23.10 9.04
C GLY A 312 10.85 22.27 7.97
N GLY A 313 10.33 21.15 7.50
CA GLY A 313 11.07 20.33 6.53
C GLY A 313 10.24 19.48 5.60
N VAL A 314 10.71 19.36 4.37
CA VAL A 314 10.20 18.44 3.35
C VAL A 314 10.33 17.00 3.86
N GLY A 315 9.22 16.28 3.97
CA GLY A 315 9.23 14.89 4.44
C GLY A 315 9.87 13.93 3.43
N VAL A 316 10.88 13.16 3.84
CA VAL A 316 11.43 12.06 3.05
C VAL A 316 10.67 10.78 3.44
N ARG A 317 10.28 9.98 2.47
CA ARG A 317 9.51 8.74 2.66
C ARG A 317 10.35 7.62 3.22
N GLY A 318 9.77 6.78 4.06
CA GLY A 318 10.35 5.48 4.38
C GLY A 318 10.41 4.59 3.13
N ALA A 319 11.44 3.74 3.04
CA ALA A 319 11.53 2.75 1.99
C ALA A 319 10.42 1.69 2.16
N GLY A 320 9.70 1.38 1.07
CA GLY A 320 8.79 0.23 1.04
C GLY A 320 9.57 -1.08 1.15
N GLY A 321 9.09 -2.02 1.94
CA GLY A 321 9.63 -3.38 1.94
C GLY A 321 9.38 -4.03 0.57
N GLY A 322 10.43 -4.61 -0.03
CA GLY A 322 10.27 -5.40 -1.24
C GLY A 322 9.42 -6.64 -0.94
N GLY A 323 8.38 -6.88 -1.73
CA GLY A 323 7.68 -8.16 -1.71
C GLY A 323 8.57 -9.25 -2.30
N GLY A 324 8.70 -10.38 -1.59
CA GLY A 324 9.13 -11.60 -2.24
C GLY A 324 8.02 -12.02 -3.21
N GLY A 325 8.33 -12.06 -4.48
CA GLY A 325 7.51 -12.64 -5.52
C GLY A 325 7.82 -14.11 -5.69
#